data_407ea568640ba4b8b206f47114564d84
#
_entry.id   407ea568640ba4b8b206f47114564d84
#
_cell.length_a   1.000
_cell.length_b   1.000
_cell.length_c   1.000
_cell.angle_alpha   90.00
_cell.angle_beta   90.00
_cell.angle_gamma   90.00
#
_symmetry.space_group_name_H-M   'P 1'
#
loop_
_entity.id
_entity.type
_entity.pdbx_description
1 polymer ?
#
loop_
_entity_poly.entity_id
_entity_poly.type
_entity_poly.pdbx_seq_one_letter_code
_entity_poly.pdbx_strand_id
1 'polypeptide(L)'
;AADEEVDRRLVADEARWAWRFTPQVSVPLVATGGRSRGRDPRGCPASLLLNVTGCSHLVGGERGLVRAMKEGWLGRGCRARISIAGSPGTAWAVAHAAHWVGLPWAPLVVPPGGDDAWMRRLPVQALALEPGVLRTLGELGVRKVEQLLTLPLAEVKRRFGDETVWRMD
;
A
#
# COMPACT_ATOMS: atom_id res chain seq x y z
N ALA A 1 4.22 -20.43 -14.53
CA ALA A 1 3.34 -21.31 -13.73
C ALA A 1 4.01 -21.74 -12.40
N ALA A 2 5.27 -22.26 -12.44
CA ALA A 2 5.94 -22.70 -11.21
C ALA A 2 6.25 -21.54 -10.27
N ASP A 3 6.71 -20.41 -10.78
CA ASP A 3 7.05 -19.23 -9.96
C ASP A 3 5.81 -18.61 -9.29
N GLU A 4 4.67 -18.63 -9.95
CA GLU A 4 3.44 -18.05 -9.41
C GLU A 4 2.87 -18.86 -8.23
N GLU A 5 3.01 -20.17 -8.27
CA GLU A 5 2.61 -21.04 -7.17
C GLU A 5 3.56 -20.89 -5.97
N VAL A 6 4.85 -20.75 -6.22
CA VAL A 6 5.84 -20.48 -5.17
C VAL A 6 5.57 -19.13 -4.50
N ASP A 7 5.30 -18.09 -5.28
CA ASP A 7 4.96 -16.75 -4.77
C ASP A 7 3.68 -16.77 -3.92
N ARG A 8 2.63 -17.48 -4.37
CA ARG A 8 1.38 -17.63 -3.59
C ARG A 8 1.61 -18.35 -2.27
N ARG A 9 2.39 -19.42 -2.27
CA ARG A 9 2.72 -20.16 -1.04
C ARG A 9 3.49 -19.29 -0.07
N LEU A 10 4.50 -18.56 -0.56
CA LEU A 10 5.28 -17.64 0.26
C LEU A 10 4.36 -16.59 0.92
N VAL A 11 3.48 -15.94 0.16
CA VAL A 11 2.55 -14.95 0.69
C VAL A 11 1.60 -15.58 1.71
N ALA A 12 1.10 -16.80 1.47
CA ALA A 12 0.24 -17.50 2.40
C ALA A 12 0.96 -17.87 3.71
N ASP A 13 2.23 -18.25 3.63
CA ASP A 13 3.05 -18.56 4.81
C ASP A 13 3.35 -17.30 5.63
N GLU A 14 3.64 -16.19 4.97
CA GLU A 14 3.82 -14.90 5.64
C GLU A 14 2.51 -14.37 6.25
N ALA A 15 1.37 -14.57 5.59
CA ALA A 15 0.07 -14.23 6.15
C ALA A 15 -0.24 -15.05 7.42
N ARG A 16 0.02 -16.37 7.41
CA ARG A 16 -0.13 -17.23 8.61
C ARG A 16 0.81 -16.77 9.72
N TRP A 17 2.05 -16.42 9.38
CA TRP A 17 2.98 -15.93 10.37
C TRP A 17 2.51 -14.61 10.99
N ALA A 18 1.87 -13.73 10.20
CA ALA A 18 1.35 -12.45 10.65
C ALA A 18 0.15 -12.58 11.61
N TRP A 19 -0.54 -13.72 11.67
CA TRP A 19 -1.62 -13.97 12.64
C TRP A 19 -1.21 -13.83 14.12
N ARG A 20 0.08 -13.89 14.42
CA ARG A 20 0.59 -13.60 15.76
C ARG A 20 0.39 -12.16 16.22
N PHE A 21 0.19 -11.24 15.28
CA PHE A 21 -0.02 -9.82 15.56
C PHE A 21 -1.49 -9.42 15.54
N THR A 22 -2.30 -10.10 14.76
CA THR A 22 -3.73 -9.86 14.60
C THR A 22 -4.42 -11.05 13.95
N PRO A 23 -5.67 -11.38 14.34
CA PRO A 23 -6.45 -12.42 13.66
C PRO A 23 -6.96 -12.00 12.27
N GLN A 24 -6.87 -10.72 11.94
CA GLN A 24 -7.40 -10.16 10.68
C GLN A 24 -6.25 -9.81 9.73
N VAL A 25 -5.88 -10.78 8.92
CA VAL A 25 -4.88 -10.63 7.86
C VAL A 25 -5.55 -10.88 6.52
N SER A 26 -5.37 -9.98 5.58
CA SER A 26 -5.84 -10.12 4.21
C SER A 26 -4.69 -9.95 3.22
N VAL A 27 -4.75 -10.72 2.14
CA VAL A 27 -3.93 -10.53 0.95
C VAL A 27 -4.79 -9.71 0.00
N PRO A 28 -4.43 -8.47 -0.31
CA PRO A 28 -5.19 -7.68 -1.25
C PRO A 28 -5.24 -8.40 -2.60
N LEU A 29 -6.44 -8.75 -3.04
CA LEU A 29 -6.67 -9.12 -4.43
C LEU A 29 -6.64 -7.82 -5.23
N VAL A 30 -5.46 -7.41 -5.62
CA VAL A 30 -5.36 -6.38 -6.65
C VAL A 30 -5.96 -7.01 -7.89
N ALA A 31 -7.03 -6.42 -8.42
CA ALA A 31 -7.72 -6.93 -9.58
C ALA A 31 -6.72 -7.19 -10.71
N THR A 32 -6.40 -8.45 -10.91
CA THR A 32 -5.39 -8.89 -11.87
C THR A 32 -6.03 -9.00 -13.24
N GLY A 33 -6.19 -7.87 -13.88
CA GLY A 33 -6.43 -7.84 -15.32
C GLY A 33 -5.15 -8.08 -16.13
N GLY A 34 -4.32 -9.04 -15.73
CA GLY A 34 -3.11 -9.31 -16.52
C GLY A 34 -2.07 -10.13 -15.76
N ARG A 35 -1.52 -11.09 -16.44
CA ARG A 35 -0.49 -12.05 -16.06
C ARG A 35 0.67 -11.39 -15.29
N SER A 36 0.66 -11.41 -13.98
CA SER A 36 1.82 -11.00 -13.20
C SER A 36 2.22 -12.04 -12.16
N ARG A 37 3.46 -12.44 -12.25
CA ARG A 37 4.20 -13.37 -11.41
C ARG A 37 4.29 -12.82 -9.99
N GLY A 38 3.33 -13.10 -9.10
CA GLY A 38 3.36 -12.69 -7.70
C GLY A 38 3.53 -11.17 -7.46
N ARG A 39 3.40 -10.37 -8.52
CA ARG A 39 3.42 -8.92 -8.51
C ARG A 39 2.08 -8.41 -9.00
N ASP A 40 1.58 -7.35 -8.40
CA ASP A 40 0.53 -6.53 -8.99
C ASP A 40 0.87 -6.28 -10.47
N PRO A 41 -0.12 -6.23 -11.41
CA PRO A 41 0.08 -5.86 -12.82
C PRO A 41 0.93 -4.60 -13.01
N ARG A 42 1.05 -3.79 -11.99
CA ARG A 42 1.85 -2.56 -11.91
C ARG A 42 3.29 -2.79 -11.42
N GLY A 43 3.71 -4.04 -11.24
CA GLY A 43 5.04 -4.39 -10.76
C GLY A 43 5.25 -4.21 -9.26
N CYS A 44 4.18 -4.00 -8.49
CA CYS A 44 4.27 -3.91 -7.04
C CYS A 44 4.55 -5.27 -6.41
N PRO A 45 5.36 -5.35 -5.37
CA PRO A 45 5.58 -6.57 -4.62
C PRO A 45 4.30 -7.04 -3.92
N ALA A 46 4.24 -8.31 -3.56
CA ALA A 46 3.16 -8.86 -2.76
C ALA A 46 2.96 -8.06 -1.47
N SER A 47 1.72 -7.84 -1.09
CA SER A 47 1.35 -7.03 0.07
C SER A 47 0.44 -7.82 1.01
N LEU A 48 0.55 -7.54 2.30
CA LEU A 48 -0.38 -7.99 3.32
C LEU A 48 -1.03 -6.77 3.96
N LEU A 49 -2.33 -6.83 4.20
CA LEU A 49 -3.06 -5.87 5.02
C LEU A 49 -3.45 -6.52 6.33
N LEU A 50 -3.13 -5.86 7.42
CA LEU A 50 -3.39 -6.32 8.78
C LEU A 50 -4.27 -5.29 9.49
N ASN A 51 -5.42 -5.73 10.00
CA ASN A 51 -6.18 -4.89 10.91
C ASN A 51 -5.61 -5.06 12.32
N VAL A 52 -4.90 -4.05 12.78
CA VAL A 52 -4.22 -4.04 14.09
C VAL A 52 -4.97 -3.23 15.15
N THR A 53 -6.21 -2.86 14.85
CA THR A 53 -7.07 -2.14 15.81
C THR A 53 -7.19 -2.93 17.10
N GLY A 54 -6.86 -2.29 18.21
CA GLY A 54 -6.89 -2.94 19.53
C GLY A 54 -5.74 -3.90 19.83
N CYS A 55 -4.81 -4.16 18.90
CA CYS A 55 -3.71 -5.11 19.13
C CYS A 55 -2.39 -4.45 19.54
N SER A 56 -2.19 -3.18 19.18
CA SER A 56 -0.91 -2.49 19.37
C SER A 56 -0.48 -2.35 20.84
N HIS A 57 -1.45 -2.25 21.78
CA HIS A 57 -1.15 -2.09 23.20
C HIS A 57 -0.38 -3.29 23.79
N LEU A 58 -0.52 -4.48 23.21
CA LEU A 58 0.15 -5.71 23.66
C LEU A 58 1.67 -5.69 23.44
N VAL A 59 2.14 -4.83 22.57
CA VAL A 59 3.54 -4.80 22.08
C VAL A 59 4.17 -3.39 22.20
N GLY A 60 3.67 -2.56 23.10
CA GLY A 60 4.21 -1.22 23.32
C GLY A 60 3.73 -0.17 22.31
N GLY A 61 2.48 -0.29 21.86
CA GLY A 61 1.86 0.64 20.91
C GLY A 61 2.24 0.34 19.45
N GLU A 62 1.81 1.22 18.55
CA GLU A 62 2.03 1.06 17.11
C GLU A 62 3.51 1.00 16.73
N ARG A 63 4.35 1.80 17.39
CA ARG A 63 5.80 1.78 17.17
C ARG A 63 6.44 0.47 17.59
N GLY A 64 5.98 -0.08 18.72
CA GLY A 64 6.41 -1.40 19.21
C GLY A 64 6.00 -2.50 18.25
N LEU A 65 4.74 -2.46 17.79
CA LEU A 65 4.18 -3.40 16.83
C LEU A 65 4.98 -3.43 15.52
N VAL A 66 5.21 -2.27 14.93
CA VAL A 66 5.96 -2.15 13.67
C VAL A 66 7.40 -2.65 13.82
N ARG A 67 8.04 -2.39 14.97
CA ARG A 67 9.37 -2.92 15.27
C ARG A 67 9.36 -4.44 15.32
N ALA A 68 8.44 -5.02 16.09
CA ALA A 68 8.31 -6.47 16.21
C ALA A 68 8.03 -7.15 14.86
N MET A 69 7.17 -6.55 14.03
CA MET A 69 6.92 -7.03 12.67
C MET A 69 8.19 -6.98 11.81
N LYS A 70 8.90 -5.86 11.83
CA LYS A 70 10.14 -5.68 11.04
C LYS A 70 11.21 -6.70 11.43
N GLU A 71 11.46 -6.85 12.73
CA GLU A 71 12.43 -7.81 13.27
C GLU A 71 12.04 -9.25 12.92
N GLY A 72 10.76 -9.57 13.07
CA GLY A 72 10.25 -10.89 12.76
C GLY A 72 10.37 -11.26 11.29
N TRP A 73 9.99 -10.38 10.35
CA TRP A 73 10.17 -10.64 8.93
C TRP A 73 11.64 -10.70 8.52
N LEU A 74 12.48 -9.83 9.10
CA LEU A 74 13.92 -9.86 8.84
C LEU A 74 14.53 -11.20 9.29
N GLY A 75 14.13 -11.70 10.46
CA GLY A 75 14.55 -13.02 10.97
C GLY A 75 14.11 -14.20 10.10
N ARG A 76 13.09 -14.01 9.28
CA ARG A 76 12.62 -14.96 8.26
C ARG A 76 13.26 -14.78 6.89
N GLY A 77 14.24 -13.89 6.77
CA GLY A 77 14.88 -13.56 5.50
C GLY A 77 14.04 -12.66 4.58
N CYS A 78 12.91 -12.14 5.06
CA CYS A 78 12.02 -11.27 4.30
C CYS A 78 12.26 -9.80 4.61
N ARG A 79 12.45 -8.99 3.56
CA ARG A 79 12.52 -7.53 3.69
C ARG A 79 11.16 -6.93 3.38
N ALA A 80 10.47 -6.47 4.41
CA ALA A 80 9.16 -5.85 4.28
C ALA A 80 9.22 -4.33 4.50
N ARG A 81 8.41 -3.58 3.75
CA ARG A 81 8.05 -2.20 4.07
C ARG A 81 6.78 -2.23 4.90
N ILE A 82 6.76 -1.51 5.98
CA ILE A 82 5.67 -1.56 6.94
C ILE A 82 5.20 -0.13 7.20
N SER A 83 3.90 0.07 7.13
CA SER A 83 3.25 1.31 7.53
C SER A 83 1.98 1.00 8.34
N ILE A 84 1.65 1.89 9.25
CA ILE A 84 0.36 1.92 9.96
C ILE A 84 -0.32 3.24 9.63
N ALA A 85 -1.61 3.20 9.36
CA ALA A 85 -2.46 4.36 9.11
C ALA A 85 -3.90 4.07 9.56
N GLY A 86 -4.73 5.09 9.59
CA GLY A 86 -6.14 4.98 9.97
C GLY A 86 -6.98 4.24 8.93
N SER A 87 -6.56 4.21 7.67
CA SER A 87 -7.22 3.48 6.60
C SER A 87 -6.30 2.50 5.87
N PRO A 88 -6.86 1.39 5.35
CA PRO A 88 -6.09 0.43 4.55
C PRO A 88 -5.45 1.06 3.31
N GLY A 89 -6.17 2.00 2.67
CA GLY A 89 -5.69 2.71 1.48
C GLY A 89 -4.47 3.56 1.78
N THR A 90 -4.51 4.36 2.85
CA THR A 90 -3.37 5.17 3.28
C THR A 90 -2.20 4.29 3.72
N ALA A 91 -2.45 3.23 4.49
CA ALA A 91 -1.39 2.31 4.89
C ALA A 91 -0.68 1.73 3.66
N TRP A 92 -1.44 1.23 2.69
CA TRP A 92 -0.89 0.69 1.45
C TRP A 92 -0.11 1.76 0.66
N ALA A 93 -0.69 2.94 0.47
CA ALA A 93 -0.08 4.04 -0.28
C ALA A 93 1.24 4.49 0.33
N VAL A 94 1.29 4.66 1.65
CA VAL A 94 2.51 5.09 2.37
C VAL A 94 3.61 4.02 2.29
N ALA A 95 3.28 2.74 2.44
CA ALA A 95 4.26 1.66 2.29
C ALA A 95 4.86 1.62 0.88
N HIS A 96 4.05 1.85 -0.15
CA HIS A 96 4.48 1.81 -1.55
C HIS A 96 5.16 3.11 -2.00
N ALA A 97 4.69 4.27 -1.54
CA ALA A 97 5.27 5.56 -1.89
C ALA A 97 6.75 5.67 -1.49
N ALA A 98 7.13 5.05 -0.39
CA ALA A 98 8.52 4.98 0.05
C ALA A 98 9.47 4.43 -1.03
N HIS A 99 8.97 3.58 -1.94
CA HIS A 99 9.75 3.07 -3.08
C HIS A 99 10.01 4.14 -4.14
N TRP A 100 9.03 5.01 -4.41
CA TRP A 100 9.12 6.01 -5.48
C TRP A 100 9.78 7.31 -5.04
N VAL A 101 9.72 7.63 -3.75
CA VAL A 101 10.28 8.89 -3.21
C VAL A 101 11.59 8.71 -2.45
N GLY A 102 12.18 7.52 -2.50
CA GLY A 102 13.48 7.26 -1.87
C GLY A 102 13.47 7.34 -0.34
N LEU A 103 12.32 7.21 0.29
CA LEU A 103 12.25 7.18 1.75
C LEU A 103 13.01 5.98 2.31
N PRO A 104 13.61 6.13 3.48
CA PRO A 104 14.37 5.04 4.09
C PRO A 104 13.47 3.83 4.36
N TRP A 105 14.08 2.65 4.45
CA TRP A 105 13.41 1.40 4.85
C TRP A 105 12.99 1.40 6.33
N ALA A 106 12.62 2.57 6.84
CA ALA A 106 12.09 2.71 8.18
C ALA A 106 10.57 2.46 8.16
N PRO A 107 10.04 1.79 9.19
CA PRO A 107 8.61 1.70 9.38
C PRO A 107 7.99 3.09 9.54
N LEU A 108 6.82 3.30 8.94
CA LEU A 108 6.11 4.57 8.97
C LEU A 108 4.81 4.40 9.77
N VAL A 109 4.56 5.32 10.68
CA VAL A 109 3.31 5.38 11.44
C VAL A 109 2.68 6.74 11.16
N VAL A 110 1.54 6.72 10.48
CA VAL A 110 0.71 7.89 10.23
C VAL A 110 -0.04 8.21 11.53
N PRO A 111 0.06 9.41 12.07
CA PRO A 111 -0.66 9.77 13.27
C PRO A 111 -2.19 9.64 13.09
N PRO A 112 -2.94 9.33 14.14
CA PRO A 112 -4.40 9.30 14.07
C PRO A 112 -4.97 10.60 13.48
N GLY A 113 -5.87 10.47 12.51
CA GLY A 113 -6.45 11.60 11.77
C GLY A 113 -5.51 12.25 10.76
N GLY A 114 -4.30 11.73 10.57
CA GLY A 114 -3.31 12.27 9.64
C GLY A 114 -3.41 11.76 8.20
N ASP A 115 -4.31 10.83 7.92
CA ASP A 115 -4.40 10.12 6.64
C ASP A 115 -4.48 11.07 5.44
N ASP A 116 -5.42 12.04 5.46
CA ASP A 116 -5.59 13.00 4.36
C ASP A 116 -4.32 13.85 4.15
N ALA A 117 -3.72 14.36 5.23
CA ALA A 117 -2.51 15.18 5.14
C ALA A 117 -1.31 14.40 4.60
N TRP A 118 -1.23 13.11 4.89
CA TRP A 118 -0.20 12.24 4.34
C TRP A 118 -0.46 11.91 2.87
N MET A 119 -1.69 11.50 2.54
CA MET A 119 -2.07 11.17 1.17
C MET A 119 -1.81 12.31 0.20
N ARG A 120 -2.18 13.54 0.54
CA ARG A 120 -1.97 14.74 -0.30
C ARG A 120 -0.52 14.93 -0.73
N ARG A 121 0.43 14.60 0.14
CA ARG A 121 1.88 14.77 -0.12
C ARG A 121 2.47 13.67 -0.99
N LEU A 122 1.78 12.53 -1.13
CA LEU A 122 2.28 11.39 -1.89
C LEU A 122 2.25 11.65 -3.39
N PRO A 123 3.13 11.00 -4.15
CA PRO A 123 3.05 11.02 -5.61
C PRO A 123 1.79 10.26 -6.07
N VAL A 124 1.24 10.64 -7.23
CA VAL A 124 0.02 10.01 -7.79
C VAL A 124 0.18 8.50 -8.02
N GLN A 125 1.40 8.02 -8.16
CA GLN A 125 1.71 6.58 -8.24
C GLN A 125 1.25 5.81 -6.98
N ALA A 126 1.19 6.48 -5.84
CA ALA A 126 0.73 5.89 -4.58
C ALA A 126 -0.75 5.48 -4.61
N LEU A 127 -1.54 6.03 -5.53
CA LEU A 127 -2.96 5.66 -5.72
C LEU A 127 -3.15 4.37 -6.51
N ALA A 128 -2.07 3.74 -6.96
CA ALA A 128 -2.12 2.52 -7.77
C ALA A 128 -3.04 2.63 -9.01
N LEU A 129 -3.04 3.79 -9.66
CA LEU A 129 -3.80 4.04 -10.88
C LEU A 129 -3.24 3.24 -12.07
N GLU A 130 -4.04 3.05 -13.09
CA GLU A 130 -3.62 2.42 -14.32
C GLU A 130 -2.41 3.14 -14.96
N PRO A 131 -1.46 2.41 -15.56
CA PRO A 131 -0.27 3.03 -16.18
C PRO A 131 -0.60 4.09 -17.23
N GLY A 132 -1.69 3.92 -17.98
CA GLY A 132 -2.18 4.91 -18.95
C GLY A 132 -2.61 6.21 -18.27
N VAL A 133 -3.34 6.11 -17.17
CA VAL A 133 -3.78 7.26 -16.37
C VAL A 133 -2.56 8.00 -15.79
N LEU A 134 -1.62 7.27 -15.18
CA LEU A 134 -0.40 7.86 -14.63
C LEU A 134 0.43 8.60 -15.67
N ARG A 135 0.52 8.06 -16.89
CA ARG A 135 1.22 8.73 -18.01
C ARG A 135 0.55 10.04 -18.36
N THR A 136 -0.77 10.02 -18.56
CA THR A 136 -1.55 11.21 -18.90
C THR A 136 -1.49 12.27 -17.80
N LEU A 137 -1.58 11.88 -16.52
CA LEU A 137 -1.38 12.79 -15.40
C LEU A 137 0.01 13.41 -15.41
N GLY A 138 1.04 12.63 -15.73
CA GLY A 138 2.41 13.11 -15.88
C GLY A 138 2.58 14.13 -17.00
N GLU A 139 1.95 13.91 -18.16
CA GLU A 139 1.91 14.84 -19.31
C GLU A 139 1.20 16.16 -18.93
N LEU A 140 0.19 16.11 -18.08
CA LEU A 140 -0.53 17.25 -17.54
C LEU A 140 0.22 17.95 -16.38
N GLY A 141 1.39 17.43 -15.96
CA GLY A 141 2.15 17.99 -14.85
C GLY A 141 1.60 17.63 -13.46
N VAL A 142 0.60 16.74 -13.38
CA VAL A 142 0.00 16.27 -12.12
C VAL A 142 0.87 15.15 -11.56
N ARG A 143 1.65 15.45 -10.55
CA ARG A 143 2.64 14.53 -9.95
C ARG A 143 2.30 14.11 -8.53
N LYS A 144 1.54 14.93 -7.80
CA LYS A 144 1.14 14.68 -6.41
C LYS A 144 -0.36 14.49 -6.29
N VAL A 145 -0.77 13.74 -5.27
CA VAL A 145 -2.19 13.53 -4.97
C VAL A 145 -2.91 14.86 -4.71
N GLU A 146 -2.29 15.80 -4.00
CA GLU A 146 -2.89 17.13 -3.77
C GLU A 146 -3.27 17.83 -5.06
N GLN A 147 -2.45 17.74 -6.11
CA GLN A 147 -2.73 18.36 -7.41
C GLN A 147 -3.90 17.67 -8.11
N LEU A 148 -3.99 16.33 -8.02
CA LEU A 148 -5.11 15.57 -8.57
C LEU A 148 -6.42 15.95 -7.88
N LEU A 149 -6.40 16.11 -6.55
CA LEU A 149 -7.57 16.49 -5.75
C LEU A 149 -8.07 17.92 -6.02
N THR A 150 -7.27 18.79 -6.66
CA THR A 150 -7.73 20.12 -7.08
C THR A 150 -8.49 20.11 -8.40
N LEU A 151 -8.43 19.01 -9.16
CA LEU A 151 -9.15 18.90 -10.42
C LEU A 151 -10.65 18.68 -10.17
N PRO A 152 -11.53 19.23 -11.03
CA PRO A 152 -12.96 18.96 -10.92
C PRO A 152 -13.25 17.46 -11.04
N LEU A 153 -13.92 16.89 -10.05
CA LEU A 153 -14.21 15.46 -9.97
C LEU A 153 -14.90 14.92 -11.24
N ALA A 154 -15.84 15.73 -11.80
CA ALA A 154 -16.53 15.39 -13.04
C ALA A 154 -15.56 15.23 -14.23
N GLU A 155 -14.52 16.05 -14.29
CA GLU A 155 -13.49 15.97 -15.34
C GLU A 155 -12.62 14.74 -15.15
N VAL A 156 -12.21 14.46 -13.90
CA VAL A 156 -11.45 13.26 -13.54
C VAL A 156 -12.24 12.00 -13.91
N LYS A 157 -13.51 11.93 -13.52
CA LYS A 157 -14.41 10.81 -13.85
C LYS A 157 -14.56 10.63 -15.35
N ARG A 158 -14.83 11.71 -16.09
CA ARG A 158 -15.03 11.68 -17.53
C ARG A 158 -13.78 11.21 -18.29
N ARG A 159 -12.59 11.62 -17.82
CA ARG A 159 -11.32 11.37 -18.54
C ARG A 159 -10.64 10.07 -18.12
N PHE A 160 -10.74 9.70 -16.86
CA PHE A 160 -9.99 8.59 -16.26
C PHE A 160 -10.88 7.48 -15.67
N GLY A 161 -12.22 7.65 -15.73
CA GLY A 161 -13.18 6.66 -15.27
C GLY A 161 -13.43 6.66 -13.76
N ASP A 162 -14.43 5.88 -13.37
CA ASP A 162 -14.89 5.78 -11.98
C ASP A 162 -13.84 5.17 -11.05
N GLU A 163 -13.00 4.26 -11.54
CA GLU A 163 -11.94 3.64 -10.72
C GLU A 163 -10.95 4.68 -10.20
N THR A 164 -10.60 5.68 -11.02
CA THR A 164 -9.70 6.75 -10.58
C THR A 164 -10.31 7.57 -9.45
N VAL A 165 -11.62 7.89 -9.56
CA VAL A 165 -12.36 8.61 -8.51
C VAL A 165 -12.40 7.79 -7.23
N TRP A 166 -12.69 6.51 -7.32
CA TRP A 166 -12.73 5.57 -6.20
C TRP A 166 -11.40 5.47 -5.44
N ARG A 167 -10.30 5.67 -6.13
CA ARG A 167 -8.96 5.66 -5.53
C ARG A 167 -8.56 6.98 -4.89
N MET A 168 -9.37 8.03 -5.11
CA MET A 168 -9.17 9.36 -4.53
C MET A 168 -9.91 9.54 -3.21
N ASP A 169 -10.97 8.73 -2.97
CA ASP A 169 -11.76 8.68 -1.73
C ASP A 169 -11.07 7.79 -0.67
#